data_1673eaaae7d280c7eff3721a68586773
#
_entry.id   1673eaaae7d280c7eff3721a68586773
#
_cell.length_a   1.000
_cell.length_b   1.000
_cell.length_c   1.000
_cell.angle_alpha   90.00
_cell.angle_beta   90.00
_cell.angle_gamma   90.00
#
_symmetry.space_group_name_H-M   'P 1'
#
loop_
_entity.id
_entity.type
_entity.pdbx_description
1 polymer ?
#
loop_
_entity_poly.entity_id
_entity_poly.type
_entity_poly.pdbx_seq_one_letter_code
_entity_poly.pdbx_strand_id
1 'polypeptide(L)'
;ISDPGSQKNFVEYDLTFKSPMLLQLELRYAAASSRPGRILMNGKVIRENAIAKTTGGWLPEHQQWHSEGLFKITAKQFTLRIESEPMMSHIDQIRLTPLKGDSNVLEKVNVEIRELNKQLAEKQKAAPKPRRVMAVKDGKIQDIKLHVRGSHRDLGNMIPRGAPIGFGFEGIPDIPKDQSGRLQLAKWLARP
;
A
#
# COMPACT_ATOMS: atom_id res chain seq x y z
N ILE A 1 -8.61 -1.96 21.15
CA ILE A 1 -9.14 -3.29 20.80
C ILE A 1 -7.96 -4.07 20.26
N SER A 2 -7.51 -5.08 20.99
CA SER A 2 -6.47 -5.98 20.50
C SER A 2 -7.13 -7.01 19.58
N ASP A 3 -6.65 -7.10 18.33
CA ASP A 3 -7.00 -8.19 17.44
C ASP A 3 -6.29 -9.45 17.93
N PRO A 4 -6.98 -10.49 18.41
CA PRO A 4 -6.35 -11.70 18.93
C PRO A 4 -5.60 -12.51 17.85
N GLY A 5 -5.74 -12.14 16.55
CA GLY A 5 -5.00 -12.74 15.44
C GLY A 5 -5.32 -14.22 15.15
N SER A 6 -6.13 -14.86 15.95
CA SER A 6 -6.44 -16.29 15.85
C SER A 6 -7.91 -16.58 15.52
N GLN A 7 -8.75 -15.56 15.45
CA GLN A 7 -10.17 -15.71 15.16
C GLN A 7 -10.56 -14.92 13.91
N LYS A 8 -11.64 -15.35 13.28
CA LYS A 8 -12.24 -14.65 12.17
C LYS A 8 -12.80 -13.31 12.63
N ASN A 9 -12.28 -12.23 12.06
CA ASN A 9 -12.74 -10.89 12.33
C ASN A 9 -13.85 -10.53 11.35
N PHE A 10 -14.93 -9.93 11.84
CA PHE A 10 -15.98 -9.43 10.97
C PHE A 10 -16.67 -8.20 11.55
N VAL A 11 -17.29 -7.45 10.66
CA VAL A 11 -18.23 -6.38 10.97
C VAL A 11 -19.48 -6.58 10.12
N GLU A 12 -20.65 -6.35 10.69
CA GLU A 12 -21.93 -6.60 10.06
C GLU A 12 -22.88 -5.42 10.26
N TYR A 13 -23.60 -5.05 9.22
CA TYR A 13 -24.54 -3.93 9.19
C TYR A 13 -25.84 -4.36 8.55
N ASP A 14 -26.95 -4.14 9.25
CA ASP A 14 -28.28 -4.24 8.68
C ASP A 14 -28.69 -2.91 8.06
N LEU A 15 -28.90 -2.92 6.76
CA LEU A 15 -29.12 -1.73 5.95
C LEU A 15 -30.51 -1.78 5.32
N THR A 16 -31.18 -0.61 5.29
CA THR A 16 -32.49 -0.44 4.69
C THR A 16 -32.46 0.64 3.62
N PHE A 17 -32.92 0.33 2.42
CA PHE A 17 -33.04 1.27 1.31
C PHE A 17 -34.49 1.38 0.80
N LYS A 18 -34.83 2.58 0.27
CA LYS A 18 -36.20 2.84 -0.17
C LYS A 18 -36.61 2.03 -1.42
N SER A 19 -35.67 1.67 -2.28
CA SER A 19 -35.92 0.95 -3.52
C SER A 19 -34.71 0.10 -3.92
N PRO A 20 -34.91 -0.94 -4.74
CA PRO A 20 -33.78 -1.63 -5.37
C PRO A 20 -32.95 -0.62 -6.14
N MET A 21 -31.60 -0.72 -6.02
CA MET A 21 -30.69 0.18 -6.68
C MET A 21 -29.33 -0.45 -6.91
N LEU A 22 -28.50 0.24 -7.67
CA LEU A 22 -27.08 -0.06 -7.78
C LEU A 22 -26.31 0.80 -6.81
N LEU A 23 -25.41 0.18 -6.06
CA LEU A 23 -24.54 0.84 -5.10
C LEU A 23 -23.08 0.64 -5.47
N GLN A 24 -22.31 1.72 -5.43
CA GLN A 24 -20.86 1.65 -5.35
C GLN A 24 -20.46 1.49 -3.90
N LEU A 25 -19.68 0.46 -3.60
CA LEU A 25 -19.11 0.22 -2.28
C LEU A 25 -17.65 0.66 -2.28
N GLU A 26 -17.33 1.54 -1.35
CA GLU A 26 -15.97 1.99 -1.09
C GLU A 26 -15.64 1.82 0.38
N LEU A 27 -14.42 1.38 0.66
CA LEU A 27 -13.90 1.23 2.01
C LEU A 27 -12.71 2.14 2.22
N ARG A 28 -12.68 2.86 3.33
CA ARG A 28 -11.51 3.60 3.80
C ARG A 28 -10.82 2.77 4.86
N TYR A 29 -9.56 2.40 4.62
CA TYR A 29 -8.81 1.58 5.55
C TYR A 29 -7.31 1.86 5.49
N ALA A 30 -6.59 1.41 6.55
CA ALA A 30 -5.14 1.40 6.65
C ALA A 30 -4.62 -0.03 6.69
N ALA A 31 -3.54 -0.32 5.93
CA ALA A 31 -2.92 -1.62 5.86
C ALA A 31 -1.43 -1.52 5.50
N ALA A 32 -0.54 -1.90 6.41
CA ALA A 32 0.90 -2.00 6.11
C ALA A 32 1.23 -3.29 5.34
N SER A 33 0.42 -4.34 5.48
CA SER A 33 0.51 -5.59 4.73
C SER A 33 -0.85 -5.97 4.16
N SER A 34 -0.85 -6.75 3.07
CA SER A 34 -2.10 -7.24 2.48
C SER A 34 -2.82 -8.19 3.44
N ARG A 35 -4.07 -7.87 3.75
CA ARG A 35 -4.97 -8.68 4.57
C ARG A 35 -6.30 -8.84 3.83
N PRO A 36 -6.35 -9.74 2.82
CA PRO A 36 -7.55 -9.92 2.03
C PRO A 36 -8.72 -10.40 2.88
N GLY A 37 -9.86 -9.81 2.66
CA GLY A 37 -11.12 -10.20 3.27
C GLY A 37 -12.18 -10.51 2.23
N ARG A 38 -13.38 -10.80 2.71
CA ARG A 38 -14.56 -11.04 1.88
C ARG A 38 -15.67 -10.07 2.24
N ILE A 39 -16.46 -9.72 1.26
CA ILE A 39 -17.68 -8.95 1.48
C ILE A 39 -18.87 -9.86 1.13
N LEU A 40 -19.79 -9.95 2.06
CA LEU A 40 -21.00 -10.75 1.93
C LEU A 40 -22.23 -9.85 1.98
N MET A 41 -23.24 -10.22 1.23
CA MET A 41 -24.58 -9.63 1.28
C MET A 41 -25.61 -10.73 1.51
N ASN A 42 -26.36 -10.62 2.59
CA ASN A 42 -27.29 -11.67 3.04
C ASN A 42 -26.62 -13.06 3.10
N GLY A 43 -25.42 -13.14 3.64
CA GLY A 43 -24.64 -14.36 3.74
C GLY A 43 -23.99 -14.85 2.44
N LYS A 44 -24.29 -14.24 1.27
CA LYS A 44 -23.67 -14.60 -0.01
C LYS A 44 -22.44 -13.74 -0.26
N VAL A 45 -21.32 -14.36 -0.60
CA VAL A 45 -20.09 -13.64 -0.98
C VAL A 45 -20.33 -12.90 -2.29
N ILE A 46 -20.15 -11.58 -2.25
CA ILE A 46 -20.28 -10.69 -3.42
C ILE A 46 -18.92 -10.16 -3.89
N ARG A 47 -17.91 -10.20 -3.01
CA ARG A 47 -16.55 -9.80 -3.33
C ARG A 47 -15.55 -10.68 -2.58
N GLU A 48 -14.71 -11.37 -3.31
CA GLU A 48 -13.49 -12.02 -2.82
C GLU A 48 -12.32 -11.03 -2.87
N ASN A 49 -11.33 -11.23 -2.00
CA ASN A 49 -10.12 -10.41 -1.96
C ASN A 49 -10.40 -8.90 -1.78
N ALA A 50 -11.42 -8.54 -1.02
CA ALA A 50 -11.65 -7.18 -0.57
C ALA A 50 -10.55 -6.73 0.40
N ILE A 51 -10.38 -5.40 0.58
CA ILE A 51 -9.39 -4.80 1.51
C ILE A 51 -7.97 -5.35 1.37
N ALA A 52 -7.60 -5.87 0.19
CA ALA A 52 -6.33 -6.55 -0.04
C ALA A 52 -5.16 -5.59 -0.37
N LYS A 53 -5.44 -4.32 -0.66
CA LYS A 53 -4.39 -3.35 -1.01
C LYS A 53 -3.66 -2.86 0.22
N THR A 54 -2.35 -2.66 0.08
CA THR A 54 -1.54 -2.00 1.11
C THR A 54 -1.62 -0.48 0.94
N THR A 55 -1.64 0.25 2.05
CA THR A 55 -1.73 1.71 2.10
C THR A 55 -0.49 2.37 2.70
N GLY A 56 0.53 1.58 3.03
CA GLY A 56 1.82 2.06 3.53
C GLY A 56 1.98 2.04 5.06
N GLY A 57 0.93 1.81 5.83
CA GLY A 57 1.00 1.75 7.29
C GLY A 57 -0.31 1.36 7.95
N TRP A 58 -0.33 1.34 9.29
CA TRP A 58 -1.50 0.99 10.09
C TRP A 58 -2.16 2.21 10.77
N LEU A 59 -1.53 3.38 10.69
CA LEU A 59 -1.95 4.59 11.38
C LEU A 59 -3.00 5.37 10.57
N PRO A 60 -3.78 6.28 11.17
CA PRO A 60 -4.82 7.05 10.51
C PRO A 60 -4.35 7.84 9.27
N GLU A 61 -3.12 8.33 9.27
CA GLU A 61 -2.52 9.05 8.13
C GLU A 61 -2.32 8.18 6.90
N HIS A 62 -2.34 6.84 7.05
CA HIS A 62 -2.24 5.90 5.95
C HIS A 62 -3.60 5.41 5.43
N GLN A 63 -4.71 5.92 5.96
CA GLN A 63 -6.04 5.54 5.52
C GLN A 63 -6.31 6.07 4.11
N GLN A 64 -6.76 5.16 3.22
CA GLN A 64 -7.08 5.48 1.84
C GLN A 64 -8.43 4.87 1.44
N TRP A 65 -9.14 5.58 0.56
CA TRP A 65 -10.36 5.06 -0.05
C TRP A 65 -10.06 4.09 -1.17
N HIS A 66 -10.72 2.93 -1.14
CA HIS A 66 -10.64 1.92 -2.19
C HIS A 66 -12.04 1.49 -2.60
N SER A 67 -12.26 1.47 -3.93
CA SER A 67 -13.51 0.93 -4.48
C SER A 67 -13.46 -0.60 -4.45
N GLU A 68 -14.48 -1.20 -3.85
CA GLU A 68 -14.65 -2.65 -3.80
C GLU A 68 -15.59 -3.17 -4.89
N GLY A 69 -16.25 -2.27 -5.61
CA GLY A 69 -17.05 -2.58 -6.78
C GLY A 69 -18.46 -2.05 -6.74
N LEU A 70 -19.23 -2.46 -7.75
CA LEU A 70 -20.62 -2.10 -7.95
C LEU A 70 -21.50 -3.30 -7.63
N PHE A 71 -22.54 -3.11 -6.82
CA PHE A 71 -23.43 -4.16 -6.37
C PHE A 71 -24.88 -3.79 -6.58
N LYS A 72 -25.64 -4.70 -7.21
CA LYS A 72 -27.08 -4.54 -7.41
C LYS A 72 -27.83 -5.00 -6.16
N ILE A 73 -28.52 -4.07 -5.53
CA ILE A 73 -29.40 -4.35 -4.37
C ILE A 73 -30.80 -4.54 -4.91
N THR A 74 -31.37 -5.73 -4.69
CA THR A 74 -32.75 -6.05 -5.09
C THR A 74 -33.73 -6.04 -3.93
N ALA A 75 -33.25 -6.26 -2.71
CA ALA A 75 -34.06 -6.23 -1.50
C ALA A 75 -34.04 -4.84 -0.84
N LYS A 76 -35.13 -4.45 -0.21
CA LYS A 76 -35.20 -3.21 0.57
C LYS A 76 -34.34 -3.27 1.84
N GLN A 77 -34.19 -4.44 2.40
CA GLN A 77 -33.33 -4.69 3.58
C GLN A 77 -32.30 -5.74 3.22
N PHE A 78 -31.07 -5.54 3.64
CA PHE A 78 -30.01 -6.53 3.49
C PHE A 78 -28.95 -6.35 4.56
N THR A 79 -28.28 -7.43 4.88
CA THR A 79 -27.12 -7.45 5.77
C THR A 79 -25.85 -7.38 4.95
N LEU A 80 -25.03 -6.37 5.20
CA LEU A 80 -23.68 -6.24 4.64
C LEU A 80 -22.69 -6.71 5.69
N ARG A 81 -21.89 -7.71 5.36
CA ARG A 81 -20.84 -8.24 6.22
C ARG A 81 -19.49 -8.16 5.54
N ILE A 82 -18.50 -7.67 6.27
CA ILE A 82 -17.10 -7.66 5.86
C ILE A 82 -16.37 -8.55 6.85
N GLU A 83 -15.65 -9.54 6.35
CA GLU A 83 -14.90 -10.49 7.17
C GLU A 83 -13.51 -10.76 6.63
N SER A 84 -12.58 -11.07 7.52
CA SER A 84 -11.21 -11.44 7.18
C SER A 84 -10.66 -12.44 8.18
N GLU A 85 -9.76 -13.29 7.73
CA GLU A 85 -9.11 -14.32 8.53
C GLU A 85 -7.63 -14.44 8.13
N PRO A 86 -6.70 -14.47 9.07
CA PRO A 86 -6.89 -14.37 10.53
C PRO A 86 -7.04 -12.93 11.03
N MET A 87 -6.60 -11.93 10.27
CA MET A 87 -6.59 -10.52 10.69
C MET A 87 -7.23 -9.63 9.64
N MET A 88 -7.85 -8.54 10.08
CA MET A 88 -8.49 -7.53 9.24
C MET A 88 -7.60 -6.28 9.13
N SER A 89 -7.65 -5.59 7.98
CA SER A 89 -7.14 -4.24 7.82
C SER A 89 -7.90 -3.26 8.73
N HIS A 90 -7.30 -2.14 9.11
CA HIS A 90 -7.93 -1.15 9.99
C HIS A 90 -8.97 -0.34 9.20
N ILE A 91 -10.20 -0.86 9.10
CA ILE A 91 -11.31 -0.19 8.43
C ILE A 91 -11.79 0.97 9.29
N ASP A 92 -11.88 2.15 8.68
CA ASP A 92 -12.35 3.38 9.30
C ASP A 92 -13.77 3.74 8.85
N GLN A 93 -14.04 3.70 7.55
CA GLN A 93 -15.31 4.12 6.99
C GLN A 93 -15.77 3.21 5.84
N ILE A 94 -17.09 3.11 5.72
CA ILE A 94 -17.77 2.44 4.61
C ILE A 94 -18.62 3.49 3.91
N ARG A 95 -18.50 3.59 2.59
CA ARG A 95 -19.33 4.47 1.77
C ARG A 95 -20.13 3.63 0.78
N LEU A 96 -21.43 3.84 0.78
CA LEU A 96 -22.37 3.28 -0.18
C LEU A 96 -22.96 4.43 -1.00
N THR A 97 -22.56 4.54 -2.24
CA THR A 97 -23.02 5.61 -3.13
C THR A 97 -24.06 5.08 -4.11
N PRO A 98 -25.32 5.53 -4.04
CA PRO A 98 -26.34 5.17 -5.02
C PRO A 98 -25.98 5.71 -6.40
N LEU A 99 -26.00 4.85 -7.41
CA LEU A 99 -25.75 5.24 -8.78
C LEU A 99 -27.08 5.34 -9.55
N LYS A 100 -27.27 6.49 -10.19
CA LYS A 100 -28.34 6.68 -11.15
C LYS A 100 -27.88 6.16 -12.50
N GLY A 101 -28.45 5.09 -13.00
CA GLY A 101 -28.08 4.53 -14.30
C GLY A 101 -28.89 3.28 -14.65
N ASP A 102 -28.91 2.95 -15.94
CA ASP A 102 -29.54 1.72 -16.42
C ASP A 102 -28.74 0.50 -15.89
N SER A 103 -29.43 -0.38 -15.19
CA SER A 103 -28.83 -1.58 -14.59
C SER A 103 -28.14 -2.47 -15.62
N ASN A 104 -28.58 -2.44 -16.89
CA ASN A 104 -28.00 -3.23 -17.98
C ASN A 104 -26.62 -2.74 -18.42
N VAL A 105 -26.42 -1.42 -18.46
CA VAL A 105 -25.11 -0.82 -18.80
C VAL A 105 -24.07 -1.17 -17.74
N LEU A 106 -24.48 -1.13 -16.50
CA LEU A 106 -23.61 -1.39 -15.36
C LEU A 106 -23.27 -2.89 -15.20
N GLU A 107 -24.16 -3.78 -15.58
CA GLU A 107 -23.86 -5.21 -15.61
C GLU A 107 -22.84 -5.54 -16.72
N LYS A 108 -22.93 -4.91 -17.88
CA LYS A 108 -21.91 -5.01 -18.95
C LYS A 108 -20.54 -4.52 -18.47
N VAL A 109 -20.49 -3.36 -17.80
CA VAL A 109 -19.24 -2.81 -17.25
C VAL A 109 -18.64 -3.74 -16.18
N ASN A 110 -19.46 -4.33 -15.32
CA ASN A 110 -18.96 -5.30 -14.33
C ASN A 110 -18.41 -6.58 -14.96
N VAL A 111 -19.03 -7.07 -16.04
CA VAL A 111 -18.52 -8.23 -16.79
C VAL A 111 -17.17 -7.88 -17.41
N GLU A 112 -17.05 -6.72 -18.04
CA GLU A 112 -15.80 -6.25 -18.64
C GLU A 112 -14.67 -6.08 -17.60
N ILE A 113 -14.97 -5.48 -16.45
CA ILE A 113 -14.02 -5.36 -15.34
C ILE A 113 -13.52 -6.74 -14.87
N ARG A 114 -14.39 -7.73 -14.75
CA ARG A 114 -14.00 -9.09 -14.37
C ARG A 114 -13.07 -9.72 -15.40
N GLU A 115 -13.40 -9.57 -16.68
CA GLU A 115 -12.58 -10.11 -17.77
C GLU A 115 -11.21 -9.45 -17.82
N LEU A 116 -11.15 -8.11 -17.70
CA LEU A 116 -9.89 -7.36 -17.65
C LEU A 116 -9.03 -7.77 -16.45
N ASN A 117 -9.63 -7.95 -15.28
CA ASN A 117 -8.91 -8.42 -14.09
C ASN A 117 -8.36 -9.84 -14.26
N LYS A 118 -9.11 -10.74 -14.94
CA LYS A 118 -8.62 -12.08 -15.26
C LYS A 118 -7.42 -12.03 -16.19
N GLN A 119 -7.52 -11.26 -17.28
CA GLN A 119 -6.41 -11.05 -18.23
C GLN A 119 -5.19 -10.45 -17.56
N LEU A 120 -5.38 -9.49 -16.65
CA LEU A 120 -4.29 -8.89 -15.87
C LEU A 120 -3.59 -9.95 -15.00
N ALA A 121 -4.37 -10.79 -14.32
CA ALA A 121 -3.82 -11.87 -13.49
C ALA A 121 -3.05 -12.91 -14.31
N GLU A 122 -3.54 -13.26 -15.49
CA GLU A 122 -2.86 -14.17 -16.42
C GLU A 122 -1.54 -13.57 -16.94
N LYS A 123 -1.56 -12.29 -17.35
CA LYS A 123 -0.35 -11.57 -17.77
C LYS A 123 0.67 -11.44 -16.66
N GLN A 124 0.22 -11.16 -15.42
CA GLN A 124 1.11 -11.10 -14.26
C GLN A 124 1.76 -12.45 -13.93
N LYS A 125 1.01 -13.57 -14.10
CA LYS A 125 1.56 -14.93 -13.95
C LYS A 125 2.56 -15.28 -15.05
N ALA A 126 2.31 -14.86 -16.27
CA ALA A 126 3.17 -15.09 -17.43
C ALA A 126 4.40 -14.15 -17.45
N ALA A 127 4.34 -13.04 -16.75
CA ALA A 127 5.46 -12.11 -16.69
C ALA A 127 6.71 -12.75 -16.09
N PRO A 128 7.89 -12.61 -16.71
CA PRO A 128 9.12 -13.14 -16.15
C PRO A 128 9.37 -12.50 -14.79
N LYS A 129 9.64 -13.33 -13.80
CA LYS A 129 9.98 -12.84 -12.45
C LYS A 129 11.27 -12.02 -12.56
N PRO A 130 11.26 -10.74 -12.13
CA PRO A 130 12.46 -9.94 -12.15
C PRO A 130 13.54 -10.61 -11.29
N ARG A 131 14.74 -10.70 -11.83
CA ARG A 131 15.90 -11.19 -11.06
C ARG A 131 16.12 -10.23 -9.89
N ARG A 132 15.99 -10.75 -8.68
CA ARG A 132 16.31 -9.99 -7.47
C ARG A 132 17.77 -10.17 -7.15
N VAL A 133 18.48 -9.07 -7.05
CA VAL A 133 19.87 -9.05 -6.57
C VAL A 133 19.90 -8.30 -5.24
N MET A 134 20.80 -8.71 -4.36
CA MET A 134 21.07 -7.92 -3.17
C MET A 134 21.72 -6.62 -3.61
N ALA A 135 21.12 -5.51 -3.21
CA ALA A 135 21.64 -4.18 -3.51
C ALA A 135 21.62 -3.32 -2.24
N VAL A 136 22.59 -2.43 -2.13
CA VAL A 136 22.63 -1.46 -1.05
C VAL A 136 21.74 -0.29 -1.45
N LYS A 137 20.81 0.05 -0.55
CA LYS A 137 19.97 1.24 -0.68
C LYS A 137 20.48 2.31 0.28
N ASP A 138 20.51 3.55 -0.17
CA ASP A 138 20.81 4.67 0.72
C ASP A 138 19.73 4.81 1.78
N GLY A 139 20.15 4.95 3.04
CA GLY A 139 19.29 5.35 4.14
C GLY A 139 19.01 6.86 4.10
N LYS A 140 18.79 7.46 5.26
CA LYS A 140 18.65 8.92 5.36
C LYS A 140 19.97 9.58 4.97
N ILE A 141 19.95 10.38 3.92
CA ILE A 141 21.12 11.10 3.43
C ILE A 141 21.31 12.33 4.32
N GLN A 142 22.42 12.36 5.05
CA GLN A 142 22.77 13.47 5.96
C GLN A 142 24.26 13.51 6.21
N ASP A 143 24.76 14.71 6.50
CA ASP A 143 26.11 14.89 7.02
C ASP A 143 26.20 14.42 8.47
N ILE A 144 27.35 14.02 8.94
CA ILE A 144 27.56 13.41 10.26
C ILE A 144 28.43 14.34 11.12
N LYS A 145 28.11 14.44 12.40
CA LYS A 145 28.98 15.10 13.37
C LYS A 145 30.21 14.24 13.66
N LEU A 146 31.36 14.90 13.81
CA LEU A 146 32.58 14.24 14.23
C LEU A 146 32.36 13.57 15.60
N HIS A 147 32.66 12.29 15.69
CA HIS A 147 32.68 11.58 16.96
C HIS A 147 34.04 11.75 17.60
N VAL A 148 34.15 12.64 18.63
CA VAL A 148 35.41 12.94 19.28
C VAL A 148 35.95 11.67 19.94
N ARG A 149 37.16 11.28 19.59
CA ARG A 149 37.81 10.04 20.04
C ARG A 149 36.94 8.77 19.84
N GLY A 150 36.05 8.77 18.85
CA GLY A 150 35.13 7.66 18.59
C GLY A 150 33.90 7.60 19.49
N SER A 151 33.73 8.56 20.40
CA SER A 151 32.58 8.59 21.33
C SER A 151 31.30 9.04 20.58
N HIS A 152 30.24 8.24 20.61
CA HIS A 152 28.95 8.64 20.10
C HIS A 152 28.20 9.68 20.97
N ARG A 153 28.71 9.93 22.20
CA ARG A 153 28.12 10.89 23.13
C ARG A 153 28.80 12.24 23.07
N ASP A 154 30.04 12.27 22.57
CA ASP A 154 30.85 13.51 22.47
C ASP A 154 30.97 13.88 20.99
N LEU A 155 30.10 14.79 20.54
CA LEU A 155 29.94 15.16 19.15
C LEU A 155 30.57 16.54 18.89
N GLY A 156 31.56 16.56 17.99
CA GLY A 156 32.19 17.75 17.48
C GLY A 156 31.45 18.40 16.33
N ASN A 157 32.18 19.07 15.46
CA ASN A 157 31.65 19.81 14.31
C ASN A 157 30.97 18.90 13.30
N MET A 158 30.04 19.47 12.51
CA MET A 158 29.44 18.78 11.37
C MET A 158 30.50 18.58 10.30
N ILE A 159 30.65 17.34 9.82
CA ILE A 159 31.55 16.97 8.73
C ILE A 159 30.70 16.75 7.48
N PRO A 160 30.90 17.54 6.42
CA PRO A 160 30.24 17.31 5.15
C PRO A 160 30.73 15.99 4.52
N ARG A 161 29.87 15.37 3.74
CA ARG A 161 30.23 14.20 2.95
C ARG A 161 31.29 14.58 1.93
N GLY A 162 32.34 13.82 1.86
CA GLY A 162 33.48 14.11 0.99
C GLY A 162 34.58 13.06 1.13
N ALA A 163 35.74 13.33 0.54
CA ALA A 163 36.92 12.53 0.75
C ALA A 163 37.77 13.09 1.87
N PRO A 164 38.62 12.24 2.50
CA PRO A 164 39.58 12.68 3.47
C PRO A 164 40.56 13.71 2.88
N ILE A 165 40.67 14.86 3.50
CA ILE A 165 41.62 15.88 3.14
C ILE A 165 43.02 15.45 3.64
N GLY A 166 44.04 15.57 2.82
CA GLY A 166 45.43 15.29 3.22
C GLY A 166 46.12 14.11 2.54
N PHE A 167 45.37 13.33 1.74
CA PHE A 167 45.98 12.23 0.96
C PHE A 167 46.24 12.58 -0.50
N GLY A 168 46.22 13.85 -0.87
CA GLY A 168 46.43 14.27 -2.26
C GLY A 168 45.35 13.81 -3.24
N PHE A 169 44.16 13.52 -2.73
CA PHE A 169 43.03 13.07 -3.54
C PHE A 169 42.41 14.25 -4.30
N GLU A 170 43.02 14.65 -5.40
CA GLU A 170 42.46 15.63 -6.30
C GLU A 170 41.29 15.02 -7.11
N GLY A 171 40.28 15.84 -7.36
CA GLY A 171 39.24 15.53 -8.34
C GLY A 171 38.13 14.62 -7.90
N ILE A 172 37.80 14.56 -6.60
CA ILE A 172 36.53 13.99 -6.20
C ILE A 172 35.40 14.93 -6.59
N PRO A 173 34.40 14.44 -7.35
CA PRO A 173 33.26 15.27 -7.73
C PRO A 173 32.49 15.78 -6.53
N ASP A 174 31.91 16.96 -6.63
CA ASP A 174 30.96 17.47 -5.66
C ASP A 174 29.82 16.47 -5.44
N ILE A 175 29.49 16.24 -4.19
CA ILE A 175 28.40 15.34 -3.81
C ILE A 175 27.11 16.15 -3.69
N PRO A 176 26.11 15.92 -4.57
CA PRO A 176 24.82 16.59 -4.46
C PRO A 176 24.15 16.32 -3.09
N LYS A 177 23.39 17.29 -2.60
CA LYS A 177 22.76 17.20 -1.27
C LYS A 177 21.78 16.03 -1.14
N ASP A 178 21.18 15.60 -2.23
CA ASP A 178 20.23 14.49 -2.37
C ASP A 178 20.88 13.13 -2.62
N GLN A 179 22.21 13.05 -2.66
CA GLN A 179 22.96 11.81 -2.91
C GLN A 179 23.90 11.47 -1.76
N SER A 180 24.11 10.18 -1.51
CA SER A 180 24.98 9.70 -0.42
C SER A 180 26.48 9.91 -0.69
N GLY A 181 26.88 10.11 -1.94
CA GLY A 181 28.28 10.20 -2.35
C GLY A 181 28.92 8.86 -2.73
N ARG A 182 28.25 7.73 -2.52
CA ARG A 182 28.80 6.39 -2.84
C ARG A 182 29.10 6.21 -4.32
N LEU A 183 28.23 6.72 -5.20
CA LEU A 183 28.44 6.64 -6.64
C LEU A 183 29.63 7.51 -7.07
N GLN A 184 29.78 8.71 -6.50
CA GLN A 184 30.88 9.62 -6.76
C GLN A 184 32.21 9.01 -6.32
N LEU A 185 32.23 8.41 -5.11
CA LEU A 185 33.42 7.72 -4.60
C LEU A 185 33.76 6.50 -5.46
N ALA A 186 32.79 5.68 -5.84
CA ALA A 186 33.03 4.51 -6.69
C ALA A 186 33.59 4.91 -8.06
N LYS A 187 33.04 5.93 -8.70
CA LYS A 187 33.55 6.46 -9.97
C LYS A 187 34.94 7.03 -9.83
N TRP A 188 35.23 7.67 -8.73
CA TRP A 188 36.57 8.24 -8.47
C TRP A 188 37.61 7.14 -8.25
N LEU A 189 37.27 6.09 -7.43
CA LEU A 189 38.18 4.93 -7.20
C LEU A 189 38.43 4.10 -8.47
N ALA A 190 37.46 4.05 -9.39
CA ALA A 190 37.56 3.29 -10.63
C ALA A 190 38.18 4.08 -11.79
N ARG A 191 38.73 5.25 -11.53
CA ARG A 191 39.48 5.99 -12.57
C ARG A 191 40.76 5.24 -12.89
N PRO A 192 41.10 5.13 -14.19
CA PRO A 192 42.37 4.55 -14.62
C PRO A 192 43.56 5.44 -14.24
#